data_939f6949099a62a75e7175e519502d53
#
_entry.id   939f6949099a62a75e7175e519502d53
#
_cell.length_a   1.000
_cell.length_b   1.000
_cell.length_c   1.000
_cell.angle_alpha   90.00
_cell.angle_beta   90.00
_cell.angle_gamma   90.00
#
_symmetry.space_group_name_H-M   'P 1'
#
loop_
_entity.id
_entity.type
_entity.pdbx_description
1 polymer ?
#
loop_
_entity_poly.entity_id
_entity_poly.type
_entity_poly.pdbx_seq_one_letter_code
_entity_poly.pdbx_strand_id
1 'polypeptide(L)'
;MEYDFDTVIPRRGTDSCKWDTPAQEDVLPMWVADMDFRTAPAVIEALQRRVAHGIFGYTKVPDAYYNAVEGWFARRHGWRIDRRWIVCTTGVVPALSAVIKALTKPGDRVIVQTPAYNCFFSSIRNNGCELSSNGLSYRGGRYTVDFEDLEAKAADPKAKLLLL
;
A
#
# COMPACT_ATOMS: atom_id res chain seq x y z
N MET A 1 14.31 -12.76 -21.75
CA MET A 1 15.08 -12.62 -20.50
C MET A 1 14.38 -13.52 -19.50
N GLU A 2 15.05 -14.55 -19.05
CA GLU A 2 14.51 -15.53 -18.10
C GLU A 2 14.74 -14.99 -16.69
N TYR A 3 13.71 -15.04 -15.85
CA TYR A 3 13.81 -14.59 -14.45
C TYR A 3 14.05 -15.83 -13.57
N ASP A 4 14.99 -15.74 -12.66
CA ASP A 4 15.31 -16.79 -11.71
C ASP A 4 14.46 -16.62 -10.44
N PHE A 5 13.51 -17.55 -10.24
CA PHE A 5 12.66 -17.63 -9.05
C PHE A 5 12.99 -18.83 -8.16
N ASP A 6 13.98 -19.66 -8.54
CA ASP A 6 14.33 -20.90 -7.85
C ASP A 6 15.54 -20.75 -6.93
N THR A 7 16.45 -19.81 -7.23
CA THR A 7 17.62 -19.58 -6.38
C THR A 7 17.22 -19.00 -5.03
N VAL A 8 17.53 -19.74 -3.98
CA VAL A 8 17.33 -19.29 -2.60
C VAL A 8 18.38 -18.23 -2.24
N ILE A 9 17.91 -17.04 -1.89
CA ILE A 9 18.76 -15.92 -1.49
C ILE A 9 18.69 -15.77 0.03
N PRO A 10 19.82 -15.95 0.76
CA PRO A 10 19.84 -15.72 2.20
C PRO A 10 19.43 -14.29 2.57
N ARG A 11 18.47 -14.18 3.47
CA ARG A 11 17.92 -12.90 3.90
C ARG A 11 18.21 -12.57 5.37
N ARG A 12 18.63 -13.56 6.17
CA ARG A 12 19.03 -13.35 7.57
C ARG A 12 20.38 -12.64 7.65
N GLY A 13 20.51 -11.74 8.61
CA GLY A 13 21.70 -10.91 8.78
C GLY A 13 21.89 -9.84 7.71
N THR A 14 20.78 -9.44 7.05
CA THR A 14 20.78 -8.38 6.02
C THR A 14 19.94 -7.16 6.40
N ASP A 15 19.64 -7.00 7.67
CA ASP A 15 18.72 -5.98 8.20
C ASP A 15 17.30 -6.09 7.62
N SER A 16 16.92 -7.31 7.21
CA SER A 16 15.58 -7.59 6.72
C SER A 16 14.56 -7.59 7.84
N CYS A 17 13.63 -6.63 7.87
CA CYS A 17 12.55 -6.61 8.84
C CYS A 17 11.78 -7.94 8.87
N LYS A 18 11.56 -8.57 7.71
CA LYS A 18 10.85 -9.84 7.60
C LYS A 18 11.62 -10.99 8.24
N TRP A 19 12.92 -11.10 7.98
CA TRP A 19 13.72 -12.27 8.34
C TRP A 19 14.49 -12.11 9.66
N ASP A 20 14.83 -10.87 10.04
CA ASP A 20 15.66 -10.61 11.22
C ASP A 20 14.83 -10.22 12.46
N THR A 21 13.51 -9.95 12.31
CA THR A 21 12.61 -9.69 13.43
C THR A 21 12.27 -10.93 14.25
N PRO A 22 11.96 -12.13 13.67
CA PRO A 22 11.74 -13.33 14.44
C PRO A 22 13.04 -13.80 15.12
N ALA A 23 13.00 -13.94 16.45
CA ALA A 23 14.15 -14.39 17.24
C ALA A 23 14.52 -15.87 17.01
N GLN A 24 13.59 -16.66 16.46
CA GLN A 24 13.77 -18.09 16.23
C GLN A 24 14.16 -18.33 14.77
N GLU A 25 15.23 -19.08 14.55
CA GLU A 25 15.77 -19.34 13.21
C GLU A 25 14.91 -20.30 12.37
N ASP A 26 14.16 -21.18 13.02
CA ASP A 26 13.30 -22.18 12.40
C ASP A 26 11.91 -21.66 11.99
N VAL A 27 11.59 -20.42 12.36
CA VAL A 27 10.32 -19.77 11.97
C VAL A 27 10.40 -19.26 10.54
N LEU A 28 9.49 -19.74 9.67
CA LEU A 28 9.29 -19.21 8.34
C LEU A 28 8.44 -17.92 8.42
N PRO A 29 9.00 -16.75 8.14
CA PRO A 29 8.23 -15.49 8.23
C PRO A 29 7.31 -15.35 7.02
N MET A 30 5.99 -15.21 7.29
CA MET A 30 4.96 -15.03 6.26
C MET A 30 4.07 -13.80 6.54
N TRP A 31 4.54 -12.85 7.33
CA TRP A 31 3.75 -11.71 7.82
C TRP A 31 3.95 -10.41 7.03
N VAL A 32 5.07 -10.26 6.34
CA VAL A 32 5.36 -9.11 5.48
C VAL A 32 5.33 -9.57 4.02
N ALA A 33 4.73 -8.75 3.16
CA ALA A 33 4.49 -9.07 1.76
C ALA A 33 5.68 -8.81 0.82
N ASP A 34 6.85 -8.43 1.33
CA ASP A 34 8.06 -8.32 0.52
C ASP A 34 8.49 -9.69 -0.03
N MET A 35 8.81 -9.74 -1.30
CA MET A 35 9.20 -10.97 -1.98
C MET A 35 10.65 -11.34 -1.69
N ASP A 36 10.94 -12.64 -1.68
CA ASP A 36 12.30 -13.18 -1.46
C ASP A 36 13.03 -13.46 -2.77
N PHE A 37 12.43 -13.11 -3.90
CA PHE A 37 13.04 -13.19 -5.22
C PHE A 37 13.86 -11.94 -5.54
N ARG A 38 14.91 -12.11 -6.36
CA ARG A 38 15.63 -10.96 -6.92
C ARG A 38 14.69 -10.10 -7.74
N THR A 39 14.83 -8.79 -7.59
CA THR A 39 14.09 -7.87 -8.46
C THR A 39 14.56 -7.99 -9.92
N ALA A 40 13.70 -7.60 -10.85
CA ALA A 40 13.98 -7.72 -12.28
C ALA A 40 15.32 -7.08 -12.67
N PRO A 41 16.14 -7.73 -13.53
CA PRO A 41 17.44 -7.21 -13.95
C PRO A 41 17.37 -5.78 -14.49
N ALA A 42 16.36 -5.45 -15.27
CA ALA A 42 16.17 -4.09 -15.79
C ALA A 42 16.03 -3.02 -14.71
N VAL A 43 15.42 -3.38 -13.54
CA VAL A 43 15.31 -2.49 -12.39
C VAL A 43 16.70 -2.30 -11.73
N ILE A 44 17.44 -3.41 -11.55
CA ILE A 44 18.80 -3.37 -10.99
C ILE A 44 19.71 -2.49 -11.85
N GLU A 45 19.70 -2.69 -13.17
CA GLU A 45 20.49 -1.90 -14.11
C GLU A 45 20.13 -0.41 -14.08
N ALA A 46 18.84 -0.07 -13.99
CA ALA A 46 18.40 1.31 -13.88
C ALA A 46 18.91 1.98 -12.59
N LEU A 47 18.85 1.25 -11.46
CA LEU A 47 19.38 1.72 -10.17
C LEU A 47 20.91 1.88 -10.22
N GLN A 48 21.63 0.91 -10.80
CA GLN A 48 23.09 0.98 -10.95
C GLN A 48 23.52 2.18 -11.78
N ARG A 49 22.85 2.45 -12.92
CA ARG A 49 23.11 3.65 -13.73
C ARG A 49 22.90 4.93 -12.91
N ARG A 50 21.86 4.98 -12.09
CA ARG A 50 21.59 6.15 -11.25
C ARG A 50 22.63 6.32 -10.14
N VAL A 51 23.07 5.23 -9.52
CA VAL A 51 24.11 5.23 -8.51
C VAL A 51 25.45 5.66 -9.13
N ALA A 52 25.81 5.14 -10.30
CA ALA A 52 27.03 5.52 -11.01
C ALA A 52 27.08 6.99 -11.41
N HIS A 53 25.95 7.65 -11.62
CA HIS A 53 25.87 9.09 -11.84
C HIS A 53 26.34 9.90 -10.61
N GLY A 54 26.11 9.41 -9.39
CA GLY A 54 26.68 9.90 -8.14
C GLY A 54 26.12 11.21 -7.59
N ILE A 55 25.18 11.88 -8.27
CA ILE A 55 24.59 13.14 -7.81
C ILE A 55 23.11 12.91 -7.48
N PHE A 56 22.77 13.00 -6.20
CA PHE A 56 21.43 12.74 -5.66
C PHE A 56 20.84 14.03 -5.10
N GLY A 57 20.46 14.94 -5.98
CA GLY A 57 19.79 16.18 -5.61
C GLY A 57 18.27 16.07 -5.66
N TYR A 58 17.59 17.21 -5.65
CA TYR A 58 16.15 17.26 -5.86
C TYR A 58 15.80 16.73 -7.26
N THR A 59 14.90 15.74 -7.30
CA THR A 59 14.52 15.07 -8.55
C THR A 59 13.08 15.45 -8.91
N LYS A 60 12.88 15.92 -10.14
CA LYS A 60 11.55 16.06 -10.72
C LYS A 60 11.08 14.72 -11.25
N VAL A 61 9.81 14.38 -11.02
CA VAL A 61 9.20 13.17 -11.62
C VAL A 61 9.19 13.34 -13.14
N PRO A 62 9.85 12.46 -13.90
CA PRO A 62 9.97 12.59 -15.35
C PRO A 62 8.69 12.17 -16.07
N ASP A 63 8.49 12.66 -17.30
CA ASP A 63 7.37 12.26 -18.16
C ASP A 63 7.32 10.76 -18.41
N ALA A 64 8.48 10.10 -18.47
CA ALA A 64 8.57 8.65 -18.62
C ALA A 64 7.83 7.88 -17.51
N TYR A 65 7.83 8.42 -16.28
CA TYR A 65 7.08 7.83 -15.17
C TYR A 65 5.57 7.88 -15.42
N TYR A 66 5.06 9.05 -15.76
CA TYR A 66 3.62 9.22 -16.04
C TYR A 66 3.18 8.36 -17.22
N ASN A 67 3.96 8.35 -18.30
CA ASN A 67 3.68 7.53 -19.48
C ASN A 67 3.65 6.04 -19.13
N ALA A 68 4.55 5.58 -18.24
CA ALA A 68 4.58 4.19 -17.78
C ALA A 68 3.33 3.82 -16.98
N VAL A 69 2.88 4.70 -16.05
CA VAL A 69 1.68 4.51 -15.24
C VAL A 69 0.42 4.51 -16.13
N GLU A 70 0.25 5.53 -16.97
CA GLU A 70 -0.87 5.64 -17.92
C GLU A 70 -0.95 4.40 -18.83
N GLY A 71 0.19 4.02 -19.41
CA GLY A 71 0.30 2.85 -20.28
C GLY A 71 -0.01 1.54 -19.56
N TRP A 72 0.41 1.38 -18.31
CA TRP A 72 0.08 0.20 -17.50
C TRP A 72 -1.43 0.06 -17.30
N PHE A 73 -2.09 1.11 -16.79
CA PHE A 73 -3.53 1.08 -16.55
C PHE A 73 -4.33 0.86 -17.83
N ALA A 74 -3.94 1.50 -18.92
CA ALA A 74 -4.60 1.30 -20.21
C ALA A 74 -4.49 -0.17 -20.70
N ARG A 75 -3.28 -0.76 -20.64
CA ARG A 75 -3.06 -2.13 -21.16
C ARG A 75 -3.60 -3.22 -20.23
N ARG A 76 -3.48 -3.05 -18.91
CA ARG A 76 -3.80 -4.11 -17.95
C ARG A 76 -5.22 -4.04 -17.43
N HIS A 77 -5.81 -2.85 -17.39
CA HIS A 77 -7.12 -2.63 -16.79
C HIS A 77 -8.13 -1.98 -17.73
N GLY A 78 -7.75 -1.69 -18.99
CA GLY A 78 -8.62 -1.00 -19.94
C GLY A 78 -9.00 0.42 -19.51
N TRP A 79 -8.29 0.97 -18.51
CA TRP A 79 -8.61 2.25 -17.90
C TRP A 79 -7.60 3.32 -18.35
N ARG A 80 -8.13 4.34 -19.05
CA ARG A 80 -7.35 5.52 -19.44
C ARG A 80 -7.45 6.58 -18.36
N ILE A 81 -6.40 6.69 -17.57
CA ILE A 81 -6.28 7.72 -16.52
C ILE A 81 -5.74 9.01 -17.13
N ASP A 82 -6.14 10.16 -16.56
CA ASP A 82 -5.57 11.47 -16.91
C ASP A 82 -4.34 11.72 -16.00
N ARG A 83 -3.22 12.12 -16.61
CA ARG A 83 -1.99 12.47 -15.89
C ARG A 83 -2.23 13.45 -14.74
N ARG A 84 -3.15 14.39 -14.89
CA ARG A 84 -3.50 15.39 -13.86
C ARG A 84 -4.09 14.78 -12.59
N TRP A 85 -4.55 13.52 -12.65
CA TRP A 85 -5.07 12.79 -11.49
C TRP A 85 -3.97 12.10 -10.68
N ILE A 86 -2.73 12.05 -11.22
CA ILE A 86 -1.62 11.36 -10.57
C ILE A 86 -0.94 12.32 -9.60
N VAL A 87 -1.04 12.03 -8.32
CA VAL A 87 -0.32 12.73 -7.25
C VAL A 87 0.70 11.78 -6.63
N CYS A 88 1.99 12.12 -6.75
CA CYS A 88 3.07 11.33 -6.21
C CYS A 88 3.25 11.60 -4.71
N THR A 89 3.42 10.54 -3.95
CA THR A 89 3.70 10.58 -2.50
C THR A 89 4.90 9.69 -2.18
N THR A 90 5.44 9.80 -0.97
CA THR A 90 6.59 9.00 -0.52
C THR A 90 6.23 7.56 -0.15
N GLY A 91 4.95 7.17 -0.28
CA GLY A 91 4.46 5.83 -0.03
C GLY A 91 2.95 5.81 0.22
N VAL A 92 2.36 4.60 0.25
CA VAL A 92 0.90 4.42 0.40
C VAL A 92 0.42 4.88 1.78
N VAL A 93 1.12 4.55 2.87
CA VAL A 93 0.72 4.94 4.24
C VAL A 93 0.75 6.46 4.42
N PRO A 94 1.79 7.20 3.99
CA PRO A 94 1.74 8.66 3.93
C PRO A 94 0.61 9.21 3.07
N ALA A 95 0.30 8.57 1.93
CA ALA A 95 -0.83 8.95 1.08
C ALA A 95 -2.18 8.82 1.81
N LEU A 96 -2.41 7.68 2.48
CA LEU A 96 -3.61 7.46 3.29
C LEU A 96 -3.78 8.54 4.36
N SER A 97 -2.72 8.83 5.11
CA SER A 97 -2.74 9.87 6.12
C SER A 97 -3.02 11.25 5.54
N ALA A 98 -2.44 11.57 4.38
CA ALA A 98 -2.68 12.84 3.70
C ALA A 98 -4.15 12.97 3.23
N VAL A 99 -4.72 11.90 2.67
CA VAL A 99 -6.13 11.87 2.23
C VAL A 99 -7.08 12.02 3.42
N ILE A 100 -6.86 11.26 4.51
CA ILE A 100 -7.66 11.38 5.72
C ILE A 100 -7.61 12.83 6.22
N LYS A 101 -6.41 13.39 6.37
CA LYS A 101 -6.23 14.77 6.85
C LYS A 101 -6.89 15.81 5.94
N ALA A 102 -6.92 15.58 4.63
CA ALA A 102 -7.51 16.51 3.66
C ALA A 102 -9.05 16.49 3.67
N LEU A 103 -9.66 15.34 3.99
CA LEU A 103 -11.09 15.13 3.86
C LEU A 103 -11.84 15.06 5.19
N THR A 104 -11.12 15.05 6.32
CA THR A 104 -11.71 14.91 7.65
C THR A 104 -11.18 15.96 8.62
N LYS A 105 -11.85 16.08 9.76
CA LYS A 105 -11.41 16.86 10.93
C LYS A 105 -11.29 15.93 12.14
N PRO A 106 -10.51 16.28 13.17
CA PRO A 106 -10.50 15.55 14.44
C PRO A 106 -11.94 15.32 14.97
N GLY A 107 -12.25 14.08 15.35
CA GLY A 107 -13.58 13.66 15.80
C GLY A 107 -14.52 13.20 14.68
N ASP A 108 -14.16 13.35 13.42
CA ASP A 108 -14.88 12.71 12.30
C ASP A 108 -14.61 11.20 12.30
N ARG A 109 -15.50 10.45 11.66
CA ARG A 109 -15.42 9.00 11.55
C ARG A 109 -14.95 8.55 10.17
N VAL A 110 -14.07 7.55 10.18
CA VAL A 110 -13.63 6.85 8.98
C VAL A 110 -14.12 5.40 9.07
N ILE A 111 -14.92 5.00 8.09
CA ILE A 111 -15.44 3.63 8.00
C ILE A 111 -14.35 2.75 7.41
N VAL A 112 -14.13 1.57 8.01
CA VAL A 112 -13.21 0.54 7.50
C VAL A 112 -13.88 -0.81 7.58
N GLN A 113 -13.82 -1.59 6.52
CA GLN A 113 -14.24 -2.98 6.54
C GLN A 113 -13.19 -3.83 7.26
N THR A 114 -13.61 -4.54 8.31
CA THR A 114 -12.69 -5.34 9.14
C THR A 114 -12.94 -6.84 8.98
N PRO A 115 -11.89 -7.69 9.03
CA PRO A 115 -10.48 -7.37 9.31
C PRO A 115 -9.81 -6.62 8.15
N ALA A 116 -8.87 -5.71 8.46
CA ALA A 116 -8.20 -4.83 7.51
C ALA A 116 -6.71 -4.66 7.85
N TYR A 117 -5.98 -4.03 6.95
CA TYR A 117 -4.58 -3.71 7.13
C TYR A 117 -4.37 -2.77 8.33
N ASN A 118 -3.44 -3.12 9.23
CA ASN A 118 -3.23 -2.44 10.50
C ASN A 118 -2.88 -0.94 10.36
N CYS A 119 -2.21 -0.55 9.26
CA CYS A 119 -1.89 0.86 9.01
C CYS A 119 -3.13 1.73 8.75
N PHE A 120 -4.27 1.16 8.38
CA PHE A 120 -5.52 1.92 8.29
C PHE A 120 -5.91 2.47 9.66
N PHE A 121 -5.86 1.62 10.68
CA PHE A 121 -6.22 1.99 12.06
C PHE A 121 -5.28 3.07 12.62
N SER A 122 -3.97 2.93 12.40
CA SER A 122 -3.00 3.93 12.86
C SER A 122 -3.14 5.25 12.11
N SER A 123 -3.35 5.22 10.79
CA SER A 123 -3.56 6.43 10.00
C SER A 123 -4.80 7.20 10.44
N ILE A 124 -5.90 6.51 10.78
CA ILE A 124 -7.13 7.13 11.29
C ILE A 124 -6.87 7.79 12.63
N ARG A 125 -6.33 7.04 13.60
CA ARG A 125 -6.07 7.55 14.96
C ARG A 125 -5.08 8.70 14.99
N ASN A 126 -4.00 8.61 14.20
CA ASN A 126 -2.96 9.64 14.15
C ASN A 126 -3.45 10.98 13.57
N ASN A 127 -4.57 10.95 12.83
CA ASN A 127 -5.23 12.15 12.32
C ASN A 127 -6.38 12.62 13.26
N GLY A 128 -6.50 12.04 14.45
CA GLY A 128 -7.53 12.42 15.42
C GLY A 128 -8.95 12.00 15.07
N CYS A 129 -9.09 11.06 14.12
CA CYS A 129 -10.38 10.53 13.68
C CYS A 129 -10.78 9.28 14.46
N GLU A 130 -12.08 9.00 14.48
CA GLU A 130 -12.66 7.81 15.09
C GLU A 130 -12.80 6.70 14.04
N LEU A 131 -12.45 5.47 14.42
CA LEU A 131 -12.70 4.29 13.60
C LEU A 131 -14.19 3.91 13.67
N SER A 132 -14.83 3.75 12.52
CA SER A 132 -16.15 3.14 12.37
C SER A 132 -15.99 1.79 11.66
N SER A 133 -15.97 0.69 12.42
CA SER A 133 -15.71 -0.64 11.87
C SER A 133 -16.99 -1.25 11.29
N ASN A 134 -16.99 -1.52 9.97
CA ASN A 134 -17.96 -2.38 9.32
C ASN A 134 -17.39 -3.80 9.26
N GLY A 135 -17.79 -4.65 10.21
CA GLY A 135 -17.31 -6.02 10.32
C GLY A 135 -17.79 -6.89 9.16
N LEU A 136 -16.85 -7.51 8.44
CA LEU A 136 -17.21 -8.50 7.43
C LEU A 136 -17.74 -9.78 8.07
N SER A 137 -18.83 -10.30 7.55
CA SER A 137 -19.38 -11.61 7.96
C SER A 137 -18.57 -12.73 7.31
N TYR A 138 -18.08 -13.69 8.12
CA TYR A 138 -17.38 -14.86 7.62
C TYR A 138 -18.24 -16.10 7.76
N ARG A 139 -18.68 -16.69 6.63
CA ARG A 139 -19.46 -17.92 6.60
C ARG A 139 -19.02 -18.83 5.45
N GLY A 140 -18.88 -20.12 5.73
CA GLY A 140 -18.55 -21.11 4.69
C GLY A 140 -17.28 -20.83 3.90
N GLY A 141 -16.24 -20.29 4.54
CA GLY A 141 -14.99 -19.96 3.89
C GLY A 141 -14.97 -18.64 3.09
N ARG A 142 -16.03 -17.85 3.19
CA ARG A 142 -16.19 -16.58 2.44
C ARG A 142 -16.46 -15.41 3.34
N TYR A 143 -15.86 -14.27 3.02
CA TYR A 143 -16.21 -12.98 3.59
C TYR A 143 -17.28 -12.31 2.74
N THR A 144 -18.26 -11.70 3.41
CA THR A 144 -19.31 -10.89 2.79
C THR A 144 -19.46 -9.58 3.52
N VAL A 145 -19.81 -8.53 2.78
CA VAL A 145 -20.08 -7.21 3.36
C VAL A 145 -21.46 -7.26 4.04
N ASP A 146 -21.53 -6.75 5.26
CA ASP A 146 -22.79 -6.40 5.91
C ASP A 146 -23.20 -5.00 5.42
N PHE A 147 -24.06 -4.99 4.40
CA PHE A 147 -24.51 -3.75 3.78
C PHE A 147 -25.49 -2.97 4.66
N GLU A 148 -26.27 -3.64 5.51
CA GLU A 148 -27.19 -2.98 6.45
C GLU A 148 -26.41 -2.18 7.49
N ASP A 149 -25.38 -2.79 8.08
CA ASP A 149 -24.45 -2.10 9.00
C ASP A 149 -23.67 -0.99 8.30
N LEU A 150 -23.22 -1.23 7.05
CA LEU A 150 -22.50 -0.22 6.26
C LEU A 150 -23.39 1.00 5.99
N GLU A 151 -24.64 0.80 5.58
CA GLU A 151 -25.60 1.87 5.32
C GLU A 151 -25.86 2.68 6.59
N ALA A 152 -26.11 2.01 7.72
CA ALA A 152 -26.32 2.67 9.01
C ALA A 152 -25.11 3.53 9.42
N LYS A 153 -23.90 3.03 9.20
CA LYS A 153 -22.67 3.79 9.49
C LYS A 153 -22.45 4.94 8.53
N ALA A 154 -22.76 4.75 7.26
CA ALA A 154 -22.62 5.80 6.25
C ALA A 154 -23.64 6.94 6.42
N ALA A 155 -24.80 6.64 7.04
CA ALA A 155 -25.80 7.65 7.38
C ALA A 155 -25.40 8.56 8.55
N ASP A 156 -24.35 8.20 9.32
CA ASP A 156 -23.84 9.05 10.39
C ASP A 156 -23.21 10.32 9.81
N PRO A 157 -23.68 11.52 10.21
CA PRO A 157 -23.13 12.78 9.70
C PRO A 157 -21.65 13.01 10.03
N LYS A 158 -21.09 12.27 11.00
CA LYS A 158 -19.64 12.27 11.30
C LYS A 158 -18.84 11.35 10.37
N ALA A 159 -19.47 10.39 9.69
CA ALA A 159 -18.78 9.52 8.74
C ALA A 159 -18.45 10.32 7.48
N LYS A 160 -17.15 10.51 7.22
CA LYS A 160 -16.67 11.36 6.11
C LYS A 160 -15.93 10.58 5.04
N LEU A 161 -15.44 9.39 5.39
CA LEU A 161 -14.59 8.61 4.51
C LEU A 161 -14.87 7.12 4.73
N LEU A 162 -14.91 6.37 3.62
CA LEU A 162 -14.81 4.92 3.60
C LEU A 162 -13.42 4.55 3.05
N LEU A 163 -12.66 3.80 3.82
CA LEU A 163 -11.33 3.33 3.48
C LEU A 163 -11.37 1.82 3.22
N LEU A 164 -11.03 1.42 1.99
CA LEU A 164 -11.05 0.04 1.49
C LEU A 164 -9.65 -0.47 1.15
#